data_2b3d90e49c41972eec55dc6f9134fb1d
#
_entry.id   2b3d90e49c41972eec55dc6f9134fb1d
#
_cell.length_a   1.000
_cell.length_b   1.000
_cell.length_c   1.000
_cell.angle_alpha   90.00
_cell.angle_beta   90.00
_cell.angle_gamma   90.00
#
_symmetry.space_group_name_H-M   'P 1'
#
loop_
_entity.id
_entity.type
_entity.pdbx_description
1 polymer ?
#
loop_
_entity_poly.entity_id
_entity_poly.type
_entity_poly.pdbx_seq_one_letter_code
_entity_poly.pdbx_strand_id
1 'polypeptide(L)'
;MNSNDGTDKTRREAIKRVGAVAALGVALPRLGVAQSFPEKPIRMIVPYPPGGGADSWARTVAGKLEKVIGQPVIFDYKPGGSTTIGADAAARSPADGYTLFMIDSTAFAYVPNMRKVSYDPIRSFVPVGLLGVGPMLLAAGPNVPVRSVPELITYAKANPGKLTIASAGVGSPHHLIGEFFCDRAGISLTHVPYKGAVQYIADLLGGQVDLAVSTITPALPHIQSGRLRPLGVSSAARSSALPDVPTIAEQGLPGFDEKPWTCFVTNAGVPPAVLEKLRSAYRTTIEDPEVASALRKAGIEEVGAWSPARIGEQMQADYVKWGEIIRKANIRMDG
;
A
#
# COMPACT_ATOMS: atom_id res chain seq x y z
N MET A 1 -79.94 14.86 -51.09
CA MET A 1 -79.27 14.52 -52.34
C MET A 1 -77.83 14.92 -52.22
N ASN A 2 -77.04 13.95 -52.18
CA ASN A 2 -75.63 13.75 -52.23
C ASN A 2 -74.68 14.89 -52.59
N SER A 3 -73.75 15.16 -51.77
CA SER A 3 -72.29 15.23 -52.15
C SER A 3 -71.50 15.69 -50.96
N ASN A 4 -70.94 14.79 -50.22
CA ASN A 4 -69.77 15.13 -49.32
C ASN A 4 -69.01 13.86 -48.84
N ASP A 5 -68.56 13.00 -49.74
CA ASP A 5 -67.89 11.78 -49.37
C ASP A 5 -66.45 11.67 -49.98
N GLY A 6 -65.96 12.72 -50.62
CA GLY A 6 -64.68 12.74 -51.32
C GLY A 6 -63.50 13.37 -50.54
N THR A 7 -63.78 14.21 -49.57
CA THR A 7 -62.75 15.02 -48.88
C THR A 7 -62.17 14.39 -47.64
N ASP A 8 -62.82 13.36 -47.08
CA ASP A 8 -62.38 12.76 -45.81
C ASP A 8 -61.36 11.64 -46.01
N LYS A 9 -61.33 10.99 -47.19
CA LYS A 9 -60.33 9.97 -47.52
C LYS A 9 -58.96 10.55 -47.80
N THR A 10 -58.91 11.68 -48.48
CA THR A 10 -57.63 12.35 -48.82
C THR A 10 -56.96 12.98 -47.59
N ARG A 11 -57.73 13.46 -46.61
CA ARG A 11 -57.16 13.95 -45.33
C ARG A 11 -56.60 12.84 -44.46
N ARG A 12 -57.27 11.68 -44.42
CA ARG A 12 -56.77 10.51 -43.66
C ARG A 12 -55.53 9.91 -44.26
N GLU A 13 -55.32 9.90 -45.56
CA GLU A 13 -54.12 9.41 -46.20
C GLU A 13 -52.95 10.42 -46.08
N ALA A 14 -53.21 11.71 -46.09
CA ALA A 14 -52.21 12.74 -45.85
C ALA A 14 -51.67 12.69 -44.40
N ILE A 15 -52.55 12.44 -43.40
CA ILE A 15 -52.15 12.29 -41.99
C ILE A 15 -51.36 11.00 -41.75
N LYS A 16 -51.66 9.91 -42.48
CA LYS A 16 -50.89 8.66 -42.38
C LYS A 16 -49.52 8.76 -43.02
N ARG A 17 -49.31 9.60 -44.04
CA ARG A 17 -47.99 9.83 -44.68
C ARG A 17 -47.09 10.80 -43.90
N VAL A 18 -47.68 11.75 -43.17
CA VAL A 18 -46.92 12.66 -42.27
C VAL A 18 -46.54 11.95 -40.97
N GLY A 19 -47.33 10.99 -40.48
CA GLY A 19 -47.01 10.19 -39.31
C GLY A 19 -45.88 9.17 -39.52
N ALA A 20 -45.65 8.73 -40.76
CA ALA A 20 -44.58 7.76 -41.06
C ALA A 20 -43.18 8.36 -41.22
N VAL A 21 -43.09 9.69 -41.44
CA VAL A 21 -41.77 10.37 -41.55
C VAL A 21 -41.24 10.86 -40.20
N ALA A 22 -42.13 11.01 -39.20
CA ALA A 22 -41.71 11.44 -37.85
C ALA A 22 -41.16 10.29 -36.95
N ALA A 23 -41.24 9.03 -37.43
CA ALA A 23 -40.77 7.86 -36.65
C ALA A 23 -39.37 7.38 -37.01
N LEU A 24 -38.66 7.98 -37.97
CA LEU A 24 -37.20 7.86 -38.12
C LEU A 24 -36.54 8.95 -37.27
N GLY A 25 -36.81 8.94 -35.98
CA GLY A 25 -35.95 9.53 -34.97
C GLY A 25 -34.62 8.81 -35.10
N VAL A 26 -33.68 9.48 -35.76
CA VAL A 26 -32.28 9.09 -35.85
C VAL A 26 -31.80 8.82 -34.39
N ALA A 27 -31.73 7.56 -34.03
CA ALA A 27 -30.93 7.13 -32.90
C ALA A 27 -29.46 7.43 -33.30
N LEU A 28 -29.10 8.71 -33.22
CA LEU A 28 -27.68 9.09 -33.21
C LEU A 28 -27.11 8.28 -32.06
N PRO A 29 -26.14 7.40 -32.34
CA PRO A 29 -25.35 6.83 -31.22
C PRO A 29 -24.88 8.06 -30.45
N ARG A 30 -25.29 8.18 -29.20
CA ARG A 30 -24.61 9.07 -28.28
C ARG A 30 -23.14 8.64 -28.37
N LEU A 31 -22.38 9.36 -29.20
CA LEU A 31 -20.94 9.36 -29.08
C LEU A 31 -20.73 9.75 -27.62
N GLY A 32 -20.53 8.75 -26.78
CA GLY A 32 -20.16 8.96 -25.41
C GLY A 32 -18.94 9.85 -25.50
N VAL A 33 -19.12 11.13 -25.17
CA VAL A 33 -18.00 12.04 -24.95
C VAL A 33 -17.14 11.26 -24.00
N ALA A 34 -16.00 10.78 -24.49
CA ALA A 34 -15.03 10.08 -23.66
C ALA A 34 -14.71 11.06 -22.55
N GLN A 35 -15.35 10.86 -21.40
CA GLN A 35 -15.18 11.77 -20.26
C GLN A 35 -13.70 11.97 -20.08
N SER A 36 -13.24 13.22 -20.18
CA SER A 36 -11.80 13.54 -20.10
C SER A 36 -11.36 13.26 -18.67
N PHE A 37 -10.87 12.04 -18.44
CA PHE A 37 -10.31 11.67 -17.13
C PHE A 37 -8.88 12.22 -17.04
N PRO A 38 -8.51 12.84 -15.89
CA PRO A 38 -9.34 13.25 -14.76
C PRO A 38 -9.87 14.70 -14.91
N GLU A 39 -11.10 14.95 -14.46
CA GLU A 39 -11.75 16.28 -14.43
C GLU A 39 -11.88 16.83 -12.99
N LYS A 40 -11.59 16.03 -11.99
CA LYS A 40 -11.69 16.35 -10.55
C LYS A 40 -10.49 15.79 -9.78
N PRO A 41 -10.25 16.24 -8.54
CA PRO A 41 -9.14 15.75 -7.73
C PRO A 41 -9.13 14.23 -7.55
N ILE A 42 -7.92 13.66 -7.47
CA ILE A 42 -7.70 12.25 -7.14
C ILE A 42 -7.62 12.13 -5.61
N ARG A 43 -8.42 11.26 -5.03
CA ARG A 43 -8.35 10.90 -3.62
C ARG A 43 -7.30 9.80 -3.42
N MET A 44 -6.32 10.04 -2.55
CA MET A 44 -5.31 9.06 -2.18
C MET A 44 -5.54 8.57 -0.76
N ILE A 45 -6.00 7.34 -0.60
CA ILE A 45 -6.18 6.71 0.70
C ILE A 45 -4.82 6.21 1.19
N VAL A 46 -4.42 6.68 2.38
CA VAL A 46 -3.21 6.23 3.09
C VAL A 46 -3.64 5.55 4.40
N PRO A 47 -3.35 4.25 4.59
CA PRO A 47 -3.86 3.49 5.73
C PRO A 47 -3.04 3.65 7.02
N TYR A 48 -2.21 4.68 7.08
CA TYR A 48 -1.36 5.01 8.21
C TYR A 48 -1.56 6.45 8.65
N PRO A 49 -1.24 6.80 9.92
CA PRO A 49 -1.26 8.18 10.38
C PRO A 49 -0.27 9.05 9.59
N PRO A 50 -0.53 10.37 9.48
CA PRO A 50 0.44 11.30 8.90
C PRO A 50 1.73 11.36 9.72
N GLY A 51 2.84 11.75 9.06
CA GLY A 51 4.17 11.91 9.66
C GLY A 51 5.02 10.64 9.71
N GLY A 52 4.49 9.48 9.33
CA GLY A 52 5.25 8.22 9.20
C GLY A 52 5.91 8.05 7.83
N GLY A 53 6.63 6.93 7.65
CA GLY A 53 7.29 6.60 6.37
C GLY A 53 6.30 6.54 5.20
N ALA A 54 5.17 5.87 5.39
CA ALA A 54 4.12 5.76 4.36
C ALA A 54 3.58 7.13 3.92
N ASP A 55 3.38 8.06 4.85
CA ASP A 55 2.96 9.43 4.53
C ASP A 55 4.04 10.17 3.73
N SER A 56 5.30 10.08 4.14
CA SER A 56 6.43 10.70 3.44
C SER A 56 6.54 10.17 1.99
N TRP A 57 6.42 8.87 1.79
CA TRP A 57 6.46 8.26 0.47
C TRP A 57 5.27 8.68 -0.41
N ALA A 58 4.07 8.65 0.16
CA ALA A 58 2.86 9.06 -0.55
C ALA A 58 2.94 10.53 -0.99
N ARG A 59 3.44 11.44 -0.13
CA ARG A 59 3.64 12.87 -0.47
C ARG A 59 4.66 13.07 -1.56
N THR A 60 5.77 12.32 -1.53
CA THR A 60 6.79 12.38 -2.59
C THR A 60 6.21 12.03 -3.96
N VAL A 61 5.40 10.97 -4.02
CA VAL A 61 4.71 10.57 -5.26
C VAL A 61 3.63 11.57 -5.65
N ALA A 62 2.78 11.99 -4.71
CA ALA A 62 1.65 12.88 -4.99
C ALA A 62 2.10 14.22 -5.57
N GLY A 63 3.16 14.83 -5.05
CA GLY A 63 3.65 16.13 -5.52
C GLY A 63 4.08 16.15 -7.01
N LYS A 64 4.54 15.02 -7.54
CA LYS A 64 4.82 14.87 -8.97
C LYS A 64 3.59 14.41 -9.75
N LEU A 65 2.80 13.49 -9.19
CA LEU A 65 1.60 12.97 -9.83
C LEU A 65 0.60 14.09 -10.15
N GLU A 66 0.40 15.04 -9.24
CA GLU A 66 -0.44 16.23 -9.47
C GLU A 66 -0.05 16.99 -10.75
N LYS A 67 1.25 17.19 -10.94
CA LYS A 67 1.78 17.88 -12.11
C LYS A 67 1.60 17.08 -13.40
N VAL A 68 1.73 15.75 -13.32
CA VAL A 68 1.62 14.86 -14.48
C VAL A 68 0.17 14.67 -14.89
N ILE A 69 -0.73 14.47 -13.90
CA ILE A 69 -2.14 14.16 -14.17
C ILE A 69 -3.00 15.43 -14.34
N GLY A 70 -2.49 16.60 -13.94
CA GLY A 70 -3.16 17.89 -14.07
C GLY A 70 -4.31 18.11 -13.08
N GLN A 71 -4.38 17.33 -12.00
CA GLN A 71 -5.39 17.44 -10.96
C GLN A 71 -4.76 17.29 -9.57
N PRO A 72 -5.30 17.98 -8.54
CA PRO A 72 -4.84 17.81 -7.17
C PRO A 72 -4.97 16.36 -6.68
N VAL A 73 -4.03 15.93 -5.81
CA VAL A 73 -4.11 14.66 -5.07
C VAL A 73 -4.44 14.96 -3.61
N ILE A 74 -5.63 14.57 -3.18
CA ILE A 74 -6.13 14.83 -1.83
C ILE A 74 -5.91 13.59 -0.96
N PHE A 75 -5.16 13.76 0.13
CA PHE A 75 -4.91 12.69 1.09
C PHE A 75 -6.13 12.41 1.96
N ASP A 76 -6.50 11.16 2.04
CA ASP A 76 -7.52 10.64 2.96
C ASP A 76 -6.87 9.59 3.87
N TYR A 77 -6.50 10.02 5.08
CA TYR A 77 -5.87 9.14 6.05
C TYR A 77 -6.91 8.25 6.73
N LYS A 78 -6.77 6.94 6.56
CA LYS A 78 -7.66 5.90 7.11
C LYS A 78 -6.87 4.88 7.93
N PRO A 79 -6.23 5.30 9.03
CA PRO A 79 -5.49 4.38 9.89
C PRO A 79 -6.43 3.48 10.70
N GLY A 80 -5.90 2.36 11.17
CA GLY A 80 -6.58 1.46 12.07
C GLY A 80 -6.96 0.12 11.45
N GLY A 81 -7.35 -0.82 12.33
CA GLY A 81 -7.63 -2.20 11.95
C GLY A 81 -6.48 -2.90 11.24
N SER A 82 -5.23 -2.49 11.51
CA SER A 82 -4.06 -2.93 10.75
C SER A 82 -4.28 -2.78 9.25
N THR A 83 -4.51 -1.54 8.80
CA THR A 83 -4.76 -1.10 7.41
C THR A 83 -6.11 -1.50 6.81
N THR A 84 -6.88 -2.41 7.43
CA THR A 84 -8.15 -2.89 6.86
C THR A 84 -9.24 -1.82 6.76
N ILE A 85 -9.22 -0.77 7.60
CA ILE A 85 -10.15 0.37 7.47
C ILE A 85 -9.91 1.11 6.15
N GLY A 86 -8.65 1.36 5.81
CA GLY A 86 -8.27 1.97 4.53
C GLY A 86 -8.61 1.09 3.34
N ALA A 87 -8.34 -0.22 3.45
CA ALA A 87 -8.63 -1.19 2.40
C ALA A 87 -10.14 -1.33 2.14
N ASP A 88 -10.96 -1.40 3.19
CA ASP A 88 -12.42 -1.44 3.08
C ASP A 88 -12.96 -0.16 2.40
N ALA A 89 -12.48 1.00 2.83
CA ALA A 89 -12.86 2.28 2.22
C ALA A 89 -12.48 2.36 0.73
N ALA A 90 -11.33 1.81 0.35
CA ALA A 90 -10.89 1.75 -1.03
C ALA A 90 -11.72 0.75 -1.86
N ALA A 91 -12.00 -0.43 -1.33
CA ALA A 91 -12.81 -1.45 -2.00
C ALA A 91 -14.26 -1.00 -2.26
N ARG A 92 -14.82 -0.19 -1.36
CA ARG A 92 -16.17 0.39 -1.51
C ARG A 92 -16.21 1.69 -2.30
N SER A 93 -15.07 2.22 -2.71
CA SER A 93 -15.03 3.44 -3.51
C SER A 93 -15.62 3.20 -4.91
N PRO A 94 -16.19 4.23 -5.56
CA PRO A 94 -16.62 4.12 -6.94
C PRO A 94 -15.48 3.63 -7.84
N ALA A 95 -15.83 2.75 -8.79
CA ALA A 95 -14.87 2.23 -9.77
C ALA A 95 -14.70 3.23 -10.94
N ASP A 96 -14.38 4.48 -10.62
CA ASP A 96 -14.26 5.60 -11.58
C ASP A 96 -12.81 6.08 -11.77
N GLY A 97 -11.84 5.47 -11.05
CA GLY A 97 -10.43 5.80 -11.12
C GLY A 97 -10.01 6.99 -10.24
N TYR A 98 -10.94 7.68 -9.58
CA TYR A 98 -10.61 8.84 -8.72
C TYR A 98 -10.19 8.47 -7.29
N THR A 99 -10.06 7.19 -6.99
CA THR A 99 -9.52 6.73 -5.71
C THR A 99 -8.28 5.88 -5.95
N LEU A 100 -7.14 6.33 -5.46
CA LEU A 100 -5.93 5.54 -5.31
C LEU A 100 -5.83 5.06 -3.85
N PHE A 101 -5.35 3.86 -3.65
CA PHE A 101 -5.09 3.32 -2.34
C PHE A 101 -3.64 2.84 -2.27
N MET A 102 -2.91 3.31 -1.27
CA MET A 102 -1.59 2.83 -0.95
C MET A 102 -1.71 1.52 -0.17
N ILE A 103 -1.44 0.39 -0.83
CA ILE A 103 -1.59 -0.94 -0.25
C ILE A 103 -0.23 -1.59 0.01
N ASP A 104 -0.15 -2.34 1.08
CA ASP A 104 0.97 -3.20 1.42
C ASP A 104 0.51 -4.60 1.84
N SER A 105 1.47 -5.47 2.15
CA SER A 105 1.22 -6.87 2.54
C SER A 105 0.25 -7.02 3.73
N THR A 106 0.12 -6.00 4.58
CA THR A 106 -0.83 -6.03 5.71
C THR A 106 -2.26 -6.20 5.23
N ALA A 107 -2.67 -5.38 4.25
CA ALA A 107 -4.04 -5.38 3.76
C ALA A 107 -4.37 -6.54 2.84
N PHE A 108 -3.41 -7.03 2.03
CA PHE A 108 -3.72 -8.09 1.07
C PHE A 108 -3.24 -9.49 1.48
N ALA A 109 -2.23 -9.62 2.36
CA ALA A 109 -1.67 -10.93 2.70
C ALA A 109 -1.75 -11.28 4.18
N TYR A 110 -1.46 -10.36 5.09
CA TYR A 110 -1.32 -10.69 6.50
C TYR A 110 -2.67 -10.76 7.21
N VAL A 111 -3.37 -9.63 7.36
CA VAL A 111 -4.62 -9.57 8.12
C VAL A 111 -5.72 -10.46 7.54
N PRO A 112 -5.91 -10.57 6.20
CA PRO A 112 -6.90 -11.49 5.65
C PRO A 112 -6.65 -12.97 5.95
N ASN A 113 -5.40 -13.34 6.26
CA ASN A 113 -5.05 -14.70 6.70
C ASN A 113 -5.16 -14.90 8.23
N MET A 114 -5.31 -13.82 9.00
CA MET A 114 -5.47 -13.88 10.46
C MET A 114 -6.93 -13.76 10.92
N ARG A 115 -7.74 -13.01 10.15
CA ARG A 115 -9.16 -12.80 10.43
C ARG A 115 -9.94 -12.51 9.15
N LYS A 116 -11.27 -12.67 9.23
CA LYS A 116 -12.17 -12.29 8.14
C LYS A 116 -12.14 -10.77 7.93
N VAL A 117 -12.04 -10.34 6.68
CA VAL A 117 -12.12 -8.95 6.24
C VAL A 117 -13.37 -8.74 5.36
N SER A 118 -13.78 -7.48 5.17
CA SER A 118 -14.99 -7.08 4.42
C SER A 118 -14.78 -6.91 2.92
N TYR A 119 -13.56 -7.09 2.44
CA TYR A 119 -13.16 -7.00 1.02
C TYR A 119 -12.47 -8.30 0.58
N ASP A 120 -12.42 -8.54 -0.71
CA ASP A 120 -11.58 -9.58 -1.28
C ASP A 120 -10.15 -9.04 -1.44
N PRO A 121 -9.15 -9.60 -0.73
CA PRO A 121 -7.80 -9.04 -0.71
C PRO A 121 -7.10 -9.04 -2.08
N ILE A 122 -7.53 -9.91 -2.99
CA ILE A 122 -6.93 -10.07 -4.33
C ILE A 122 -7.81 -9.45 -5.42
N ARG A 123 -9.15 -9.64 -5.34
CA ARG A 123 -10.06 -9.29 -6.42
C ARG A 123 -10.66 -7.90 -6.32
N SER A 124 -10.65 -7.27 -5.13
CA SER A 124 -11.20 -5.92 -4.95
C SER A 124 -10.34 -4.83 -5.59
N PHE A 125 -9.08 -5.12 -5.89
CA PHE A 125 -8.11 -4.12 -6.31
C PHE A 125 -7.42 -4.50 -7.62
N VAL A 126 -7.05 -3.49 -8.40
CA VAL A 126 -6.19 -3.64 -9.57
C VAL A 126 -4.95 -2.75 -9.43
N PRO A 127 -3.74 -3.29 -9.68
CA PRO A 127 -2.50 -2.52 -9.56
C PRO A 127 -2.42 -1.35 -10.54
N VAL A 128 -2.03 -0.19 -10.02
CA VAL A 128 -1.66 1.00 -10.79
C VAL A 128 -0.14 1.01 -11.00
N GLY A 129 0.64 0.85 -9.92
CA GLY A 129 2.08 0.74 -10.01
C GLY A 129 2.77 0.52 -8.66
N LEU A 130 3.97 -0.06 -8.72
CA LEU A 130 4.82 -0.26 -7.55
C LEU A 130 5.37 1.08 -7.06
N LEU A 131 5.24 1.37 -5.77
CA LEU A 131 6.01 2.43 -5.14
C LEU A 131 7.47 1.96 -4.99
N GLY A 132 7.66 0.82 -4.37
CA GLY A 132 8.96 0.22 -4.22
C GLY A 132 8.95 -0.90 -3.19
N VAL A 133 10.12 -1.48 -3.04
CA VAL A 133 10.46 -2.54 -2.10
C VAL A 133 11.43 -1.94 -1.11
N GLY A 134 11.36 -2.28 0.14
CA GLY A 134 12.31 -1.74 1.11
C GLY A 134 12.56 -2.69 2.26
N PRO A 135 13.80 -2.81 2.71
CA PRO A 135 14.11 -3.58 3.90
C PRO A 135 13.50 -2.91 5.14
N MET A 136 13.23 -3.73 6.13
CA MET A 136 12.97 -3.25 7.48
C MET A 136 14.26 -3.20 8.26
N LEU A 137 14.30 -2.27 9.19
CA LEU A 137 15.41 -2.08 10.11
C LEU A 137 15.05 -2.67 11.47
N LEU A 138 15.88 -3.53 12.01
CA LEU A 138 15.88 -3.88 13.43
C LEU A 138 16.75 -2.86 14.17
N ALA A 139 16.15 -2.09 15.06
CA ALA A 139 16.80 -1.03 15.82
C ALA A 139 16.65 -1.22 17.32
N ALA A 140 17.66 -0.81 18.08
CA ALA A 140 17.65 -0.79 19.54
C ALA A 140 17.59 0.65 20.08
N GLY A 141 16.82 0.82 21.14
CA GLY A 141 16.79 2.03 21.95
C GLY A 141 18.07 2.23 22.77
N PRO A 142 18.18 3.39 23.45
CA PRO A 142 19.42 3.76 24.16
C PRO A 142 19.75 2.84 25.35
N ASN A 143 18.71 2.27 25.99
CA ASN A 143 18.87 1.52 27.25
C ASN A 143 19.27 0.04 27.03
N VAL A 144 19.21 -0.48 25.78
CA VAL A 144 19.54 -1.88 25.49
C VAL A 144 21.04 -2.05 25.30
N PRO A 145 21.72 -2.93 26.06
CA PRO A 145 23.16 -3.07 26.03
C PRO A 145 23.66 -3.99 24.91
N VAL A 146 23.08 -3.86 23.68
CA VAL A 146 23.46 -4.66 22.51
C VAL A 146 23.79 -3.75 21.32
N ARG A 147 24.73 -4.19 20.48
CA ARG A 147 25.23 -3.41 19.32
C ARG A 147 25.15 -4.16 18.00
N SER A 148 24.73 -5.43 18.06
CA SER A 148 24.65 -6.31 16.89
C SER A 148 23.54 -7.35 17.07
N VAL A 149 23.16 -8.01 15.97
CA VAL A 149 22.20 -9.12 16.01
C VAL A 149 22.71 -10.28 16.87
N PRO A 150 23.98 -10.73 16.78
CA PRO A 150 24.51 -11.78 17.66
C PRO A 150 24.44 -11.43 19.15
N GLU A 151 24.79 -10.19 19.52
CA GLU A 151 24.68 -9.71 20.90
C GLU A 151 23.23 -9.71 21.38
N LEU A 152 22.28 -9.25 20.53
CA LEU A 152 20.86 -9.29 20.84
C LEU A 152 20.38 -10.72 21.09
N ILE A 153 20.73 -11.66 20.21
CA ILE A 153 20.35 -13.07 20.35
C ILE A 153 20.89 -13.64 21.65
N THR A 154 22.15 -13.38 21.96
CA THR A 154 22.79 -13.85 23.21
C THR A 154 22.11 -13.26 24.43
N TYR A 155 21.84 -11.96 24.43
CA TYR A 155 21.18 -11.27 25.53
C TYR A 155 19.74 -11.77 25.73
N ALA A 156 18.97 -11.91 24.65
CA ALA A 156 17.58 -12.36 24.72
C ALA A 156 17.46 -13.83 25.17
N LYS A 157 18.38 -14.71 24.77
CA LYS A 157 18.43 -16.08 25.26
C LYS A 157 18.73 -16.17 26.76
N ALA A 158 19.57 -15.29 27.28
CA ALA A 158 19.85 -15.20 28.71
C ALA A 158 18.70 -14.53 29.52
N ASN A 159 17.81 -13.78 28.85
CA ASN A 159 16.73 -13.03 29.47
C ASN A 159 15.42 -13.20 28.66
N PRO A 160 14.84 -14.39 28.58
CA PRO A 160 13.67 -14.67 27.75
C PRO A 160 12.46 -13.79 28.16
N GLY A 161 11.81 -13.16 27.18
CA GLY A 161 10.65 -12.29 27.36
C GLY A 161 10.91 -10.95 28.05
N LYS A 162 12.14 -10.65 28.47
CA LYS A 162 12.48 -9.39 29.15
C LYS A 162 12.46 -8.19 28.22
N LEU A 163 13.00 -8.36 26.99
CA LEU A 163 13.03 -7.29 26.01
C LEU A 163 11.70 -7.13 25.30
N THR A 164 11.30 -5.89 25.09
CA THR A 164 10.14 -5.49 24.30
C THR A 164 10.53 -5.14 22.86
N ILE A 165 9.63 -5.43 21.90
CA ILE A 165 9.82 -5.06 20.50
C ILE A 165 8.58 -4.36 19.97
N ALA A 166 8.74 -3.12 19.51
CA ALA A 166 7.67 -2.32 18.95
C ALA A 166 7.40 -2.62 17.48
N SER A 167 6.14 -2.48 17.09
CA SER A 167 5.70 -2.55 15.69
C SER A 167 4.63 -1.49 15.38
N ALA A 168 4.29 -1.32 14.10
CA ALA A 168 3.18 -0.46 13.66
C ALA A 168 1.80 -1.13 13.79
N GLY A 169 1.66 -2.11 14.67
CA GLY A 169 0.41 -2.81 14.99
C GLY A 169 0.46 -4.31 14.67
N VAL A 170 -0.45 -5.03 15.30
CA VAL A 170 -0.58 -6.48 15.09
C VAL A 170 -0.90 -6.76 13.61
N GLY A 171 -0.19 -7.71 13.02
CA GLY A 171 -0.34 -8.07 11.61
C GLY A 171 0.33 -7.12 10.62
N SER A 172 1.06 -6.10 11.09
CA SER A 172 1.87 -5.26 10.20
C SER A 172 3.16 -5.99 9.75
N PRO A 173 3.81 -5.54 8.65
CA PRO A 173 5.13 -6.06 8.26
C PRO A 173 6.14 -6.00 9.41
N HIS A 174 6.10 -4.94 10.22
CA HIS A 174 6.94 -4.76 11.39
C HIS A 174 6.76 -5.90 12.41
N HIS A 175 5.50 -6.28 12.69
CA HIS A 175 5.20 -7.37 13.59
C HIS A 175 5.66 -8.71 13.03
N LEU A 176 5.25 -9.06 11.80
CA LEU A 176 5.54 -10.38 11.23
C LEU A 176 7.02 -10.62 10.99
N ILE A 177 7.77 -9.59 10.59
CA ILE A 177 9.23 -9.69 10.45
C ILE A 177 9.89 -9.81 11.82
N GLY A 178 9.37 -9.14 12.84
CA GLY A 178 9.81 -9.31 14.22
C GLY A 178 9.60 -10.74 14.73
N GLU A 179 8.41 -11.31 14.52
CA GLU A 179 8.10 -12.70 14.87
C GLU A 179 8.96 -13.69 14.08
N PHE A 180 9.12 -13.47 12.76
CA PHE A 180 9.98 -14.30 11.93
C PHE A 180 11.45 -14.24 12.39
N PHE A 181 11.92 -13.06 12.80
CA PHE A 181 13.24 -12.90 13.39
C PHE A 181 13.37 -13.70 14.69
N CYS A 182 12.38 -13.61 15.59
CA CYS A 182 12.36 -14.36 16.85
C CYS A 182 12.40 -15.86 16.62
N ASP A 183 11.58 -16.37 15.70
CA ASP A 183 11.53 -17.80 15.32
C ASP A 183 12.90 -18.27 14.79
N ARG A 184 13.47 -17.54 13.82
CA ARG A 184 14.76 -17.87 13.19
C ARG A 184 15.94 -17.80 14.17
N ALA A 185 15.89 -16.88 15.13
CA ALA A 185 16.91 -16.68 16.15
C ALA A 185 16.75 -17.60 17.37
N GLY A 186 15.59 -18.25 17.52
CA GLY A 186 15.24 -19.06 18.69
C GLY A 186 15.21 -18.23 19.98
N ILE A 187 14.57 -17.04 19.92
CA ILE A 187 14.43 -16.11 21.05
C ILE A 187 12.97 -15.71 21.25
N SER A 188 12.66 -15.15 22.42
CA SER A 188 11.33 -14.60 22.72
C SER A 188 11.48 -13.14 23.13
N LEU A 189 10.70 -12.26 22.46
CA LEU A 189 10.57 -10.85 22.77
C LEU A 189 9.09 -10.53 23.06
N THR A 190 8.83 -9.54 23.92
CA THR A 190 7.45 -9.11 24.20
C THR A 190 7.02 -8.08 23.17
N HIS A 191 6.07 -8.43 22.29
CA HIS A 191 5.56 -7.52 21.26
C HIS A 191 4.68 -6.41 21.85
N VAL A 192 4.96 -5.16 21.45
CA VAL A 192 4.19 -3.96 21.82
C VAL A 192 3.66 -3.28 20.55
N PRO A 193 2.35 -3.40 20.25
CA PRO A 193 1.77 -2.83 19.04
C PRO A 193 1.45 -1.34 19.21
N TYR A 194 1.78 -0.54 18.19
CA TYR A 194 1.47 0.88 18.07
C TYR A 194 0.58 1.13 16.84
N LYS A 195 0.00 2.35 16.75
CA LYS A 195 -0.80 2.76 15.58
C LYS A 195 0.05 3.22 14.39
N GLY A 196 1.36 3.46 14.59
CA GLY A 196 2.26 3.93 13.54
C GLY A 196 3.63 4.34 14.07
N ALA A 197 4.53 4.68 13.14
CA ALA A 197 5.95 4.90 13.42
C ALA A 197 6.24 6.06 14.39
N VAL A 198 5.48 7.15 14.31
CA VAL A 198 5.69 8.34 15.15
C VAL A 198 5.64 8.00 16.64
N GLN A 199 4.69 7.15 17.03
CA GLN A 199 4.50 6.76 18.42
C GLN A 199 5.62 5.85 18.91
N TYR A 200 5.89 4.73 18.19
CA TYR A 200 6.90 3.79 18.67
C TYR A 200 8.33 4.34 18.59
N ILE A 201 8.64 5.23 17.65
CA ILE A 201 9.96 5.90 17.61
C ILE A 201 10.13 6.80 18.82
N ALA A 202 9.11 7.56 19.23
CA ALA A 202 9.17 8.39 20.43
C ALA A 202 9.42 7.54 21.69
N ASP A 203 8.70 6.44 21.83
CA ASP A 203 8.83 5.53 22.98
C ASP A 203 10.15 4.75 22.96
N LEU A 204 10.65 4.38 21.78
CA LEU A 204 11.96 3.75 21.60
C LEU A 204 13.09 4.69 22.02
N LEU A 205 13.01 5.99 21.63
CA LEU A 205 13.96 7.02 22.03
C LEU A 205 13.91 7.32 23.53
N GLY A 206 12.71 7.25 24.11
CA GLY A 206 12.48 7.44 25.54
C GLY A 206 12.81 6.20 26.39
N GLY A 207 13.16 5.06 25.75
CA GLY A 207 13.44 3.81 26.45
C GLY A 207 12.22 3.14 27.08
N GLN A 208 11.00 3.47 26.61
CA GLN A 208 9.75 2.81 27.03
C GLN A 208 9.57 1.45 26.36
N VAL A 209 10.20 1.27 25.20
CA VAL A 209 10.37 -0.02 24.50
C VAL A 209 11.84 -0.18 24.16
N ASP A 210 12.30 -1.43 24.08
CA ASP A 210 13.71 -1.77 23.93
C ASP A 210 14.17 -1.80 22.48
N LEU A 211 13.34 -2.39 21.61
CA LEU A 211 13.63 -2.66 20.22
C LEU A 211 12.46 -2.22 19.35
N ALA A 212 12.73 -2.02 18.06
CA ALA A 212 11.68 -1.90 17.06
C ALA A 212 12.10 -2.54 15.74
N VAL A 213 11.14 -3.16 15.04
CA VAL A 213 11.23 -3.32 13.60
C VAL A 213 10.62 -2.06 12.98
N SER A 214 11.37 -1.37 12.14
CA SER A 214 10.98 -0.06 11.59
C SER A 214 11.26 0.03 10.10
N THR A 215 10.49 0.86 9.39
CA THR A 215 10.96 1.39 8.12
C THR A 215 12.16 2.32 8.38
N ILE A 216 13.06 2.44 7.41
CA ILE A 216 14.29 3.25 7.56
C ILE A 216 13.96 4.74 7.71
N THR A 217 13.00 5.25 6.93
CA THR A 217 12.66 6.68 6.83
C THR A 217 12.51 7.38 8.20
N PRO A 218 11.63 6.94 9.11
CA PRO A 218 11.43 7.62 10.39
C PRO A 218 12.59 7.39 11.37
N ALA A 219 13.38 6.33 11.22
CA ALA A 219 14.50 6.01 12.09
C ALA A 219 15.78 6.76 11.69
N LEU A 220 15.96 7.08 10.40
CA LEU A 220 17.20 7.59 9.84
C LEU A 220 17.77 8.84 10.54
N PRO A 221 16.99 9.91 10.83
CA PRO A 221 17.53 11.07 11.54
C PRO A 221 18.03 10.74 12.95
N HIS A 222 17.44 9.76 13.59
CA HIS A 222 17.79 9.33 14.94
C HIS A 222 19.02 8.42 14.96
N ILE A 223 19.23 7.65 13.89
CA ILE A 223 20.44 6.87 13.68
C ILE A 223 21.62 7.81 13.39
N GLN A 224 21.43 8.76 12.49
CA GLN A 224 22.45 9.76 12.13
C GLN A 224 22.88 10.62 13.33
N SER A 225 21.96 10.91 14.25
CA SER A 225 22.26 11.63 15.51
C SER A 225 22.75 10.72 16.65
N GLY A 226 22.91 9.41 16.41
CA GLY A 226 23.37 8.44 17.41
C GLY A 226 22.37 8.10 18.52
N ARG A 227 21.11 8.57 18.40
CA ARG A 227 20.05 8.33 19.40
C ARG A 227 19.39 6.96 19.27
N LEU A 228 19.39 6.37 18.08
CA LEU A 228 18.97 4.99 17.84
C LEU A 228 20.13 4.19 17.29
N ARG A 229 20.20 2.93 17.68
CA ARG A 229 21.23 2.00 17.23
C ARG A 229 20.63 1.03 16.21
N PRO A 230 21.07 1.11 14.93
CA PRO A 230 20.69 0.11 13.93
C PRO A 230 21.43 -1.20 14.25
N LEU A 231 20.71 -2.31 14.31
CA LEU A 231 21.30 -3.64 14.54
C LEU A 231 21.47 -4.41 13.24
N GLY A 232 20.49 -4.31 12.32
CA GLY A 232 20.54 -5.00 11.04
C GLY A 232 19.36 -4.70 10.15
N VAL A 233 19.52 -4.87 8.85
CA VAL A 233 18.41 -4.76 7.87
C VAL A 233 17.93 -6.15 7.47
N SER A 234 16.63 -6.25 7.14
CA SER A 234 15.94 -7.52 6.88
C SER A 234 16.18 -8.10 5.48
N SER A 235 16.78 -7.33 4.57
CA SER A 235 17.11 -7.75 3.20
C SER A 235 18.39 -8.58 3.13
N ALA A 236 18.54 -9.37 2.05
CA ALA A 236 19.76 -10.11 1.74
C ALA A 236 20.95 -9.18 1.42
N ALA A 237 20.69 -7.99 0.89
CA ALA A 237 21.69 -6.96 0.63
C ALA A 237 21.50 -5.78 1.60
N ARG A 238 22.58 -5.05 1.90
CA ARG A 238 22.51 -3.83 2.71
C ARG A 238 21.71 -2.74 2.00
N SER A 239 21.03 -1.92 2.78
CA SER A 239 20.29 -0.79 2.23
C SER A 239 21.21 0.34 1.78
N SER A 240 20.91 0.94 0.63
CA SER A 240 21.62 2.12 0.13
C SER A 240 21.48 3.34 1.05
N ALA A 241 20.42 3.40 1.84
CA ALA A 241 20.21 4.47 2.83
C ALA A 241 21.01 4.25 4.13
N LEU A 242 21.48 3.02 4.38
CA LEU A 242 22.24 2.61 5.57
C LEU A 242 23.37 1.63 5.17
N PRO A 243 24.34 2.02 4.33
CA PRO A 243 25.33 1.10 3.76
C PRO A 243 26.26 0.46 4.79
N ASP A 244 26.43 1.11 5.93
CA ASP A 244 27.28 0.60 7.02
C ASP A 244 26.55 -0.37 7.95
N VAL A 245 25.22 -0.48 7.85
CA VAL A 245 24.42 -1.39 8.66
C VAL A 245 24.39 -2.77 8.00
N PRO A 246 24.90 -3.82 8.66
CA PRO A 246 24.91 -5.16 8.09
C PRO A 246 23.50 -5.72 7.98
N THR A 247 23.32 -6.72 7.11
CA THR A 247 22.07 -7.47 7.06
C THR A 247 21.95 -8.42 8.24
N ILE A 248 20.72 -8.82 8.58
CA ILE A 248 20.47 -9.87 9.57
C ILE A 248 21.11 -11.20 9.11
N ALA A 249 21.09 -11.46 7.79
CA ALA A 249 21.70 -12.64 7.20
C ALA A 249 23.22 -12.67 7.38
N GLU A 250 23.92 -11.55 7.15
CA GLU A 250 25.37 -11.40 7.38
C GLU A 250 25.76 -11.67 8.83
N GLN A 251 24.83 -11.50 9.78
CA GLN A 251 25.07 -11.60 11.21
C GLN A 251 24.64 -12.94 11.82
N GLY A 252 24.57 -14.02 11.01
CA GLY A 252 24.39 -15.37 11.51
C GLY A 252 22.99 -15.96 11.34
N LEU A 253 22.10 -15.31 10.60
CA LEU A 253 20.80 -15.87 10.21
C LEU A 253 20.72 -16.01 8.66
N PRO A 254 21.47 -16.95 8.07
CA PRO A 254 21.56 -17.09 6.63
C PRO A 254 20.16 -17.34 6.01
N GLY A 255 19.89 -16.72 4.84
CA GLY A 255 18.61 -16.82 4.16
C GLY A 255 17.51 -15.91 4.76
N PHE A 256 17.85 -15.02 5.69
CA PHE A 256 16.94 -13.97 6.11
C PHE A 256 16.88 -12.89 5.02
N ASP A 257 15.79 -12.87 4.25
CA ASP A 257 15.54 -11.89 3.17
C ASP A 257 14.05 -11.55 3.12
N GLU A 258 13.65 -10.60 3.96
CA GLU A 258 12.28 -10.12 4.01
C GLU A 258 12.22 -8.64 3.64
N LYS A 259 11.65 -8.37 2.48
CA LYS A 259 11.49 -7.02 1.91
C LYS A 259 10.02 -6.73 1.66
N PRO A 260 9.32 -6.12 2.63
CA PRO A 260 7.97 -5.65 2.37
C PRO A 260 7.95 -4.69 1.18
N TRP A 261 6.86 -4.69 0.45
CA TRP A 261 6.67 -3.83 -0.69
C TRP A 261 5.33 -3.11 -0.63
N THR A 262 5.28 -1.97 -1.26
CA THR A 262 4.12 -1.08 -1.28
C THR A 262 3.81 -0.70 -2.71
N CYS A 263 2.54 -0.67 -3.05
CA CYS A 263 2.08 -0.21 -4.36
C CYS A 263 0.85 0.68 -4.24
N PHE A 264 0.50 1.34 -5.33
CA PHE A 264 -0.78 1.98 -5.49
C PHE A 264 -1.70 1.08 -6.30
N VAL A 265 -2.93 0.96 -5.80
CA VAL A 265 -4.01 0.23 -6.45
C VAL A 265 -5.24 1.13 -6.60
N THR A 266 -6.16 0.73 -7.43
CA THR A 266 -7.51 1.31 -7.50
C THR A 266 -8.54 0.19 -7.48
N ASN A 267 -9.84 0.54 -7.46
CA ASN A 267 -10.92 -0.46 -7.50
C ASN A 267 -10.87 -1.29 -8.78
N ALA A 268 -11.05 -2.60 -8.67
CA ALA A 268 -10.93 -3.53 -9.80
C ALA A 268 -11.95 -3.30 -10.93
N GLY A 269 -13.09 -2.64 -10.64
CA GLY A 269 -14.12 -2.33 -11.64
C GLY A 269 -13.84 -1.08 -12.48
N VAL A 270 -12.68 -0.44 -12.34
CA VAL A 270 -12.31 0.78 -13.10
C VAL A 270 -12.25 0.49 -14.61
N PRO A 271 -12.85 1.36 -15.48
CA PRO A 271 -12.77 1.20 -16.92
C PRO A 271 -11.33 1.10 -17.43
N PRO A 272 -11.02 0.20 -18.38
CA PRO A 272 -9.65 -0.02 -18.85
C PRO A 272 -8.96 1.25 -19.34
N ALA A 273 -9.66 2.14 -20.05
CA ALA A 273 -9.09 3.40 -20.55
C ALA A 273 -8.67 4.36 -19.41
N VAL A 274 -9.44 4.39 -18.33
CA VAL A 274 -9.12 5.18 -17.11
C VAL A 274 -7.92 4.57 -16.40
N LEU A 275 -7.90 3.24 -16.26
CA LEU A 275 -6.79 2.51 -15.64
C LEU A 275 -5.47 2.75 -16.38
N GLU A 276 -5.47 2.71 -17.71
CA GLU A 276 -4.27 2.97 -18.51
C GLU A 276 -3.79 4.42 -18.36
N LYS A 277 -4.68 5.39 -18.28
CA LYS A 277 -4.30 6.79 -17.98
C LYS A 277 -3.64 6.92 -16.60
N LEU A 278 -4.22 6.28 -15.57
CA LEU A 278 -3.64 6.25 -14.23
C LEU A 278 -2.25 5.59 -14.23
N ARG A 279 -2.11 4.45 -14.87
CA ARG A 279 -0.84 3.71 -15.00
C ARG A 279 0.22 4.53 -15.72
N SER A 280 -0.17 5.18 -16.82
CA SER A 280 0.74 6.04 -17.59
C SER A 280 1.20 7.24 -16.76
N ALA A 281 0.28 7.95 -16.10
CA ALA A 281 0.61 9.06 -15.22
C ALA A 281 1.48 8.64 -14.06
N TYR A 282 1.16 7.50 -13.43
CA TYR A 282 1.96 6.95 -12.34
C TYR A 282 3.37 6.56 -12.79
N ARG A 283 3.51 5.90 -13.94
CA ARG A 283 4.80 5.53 -14.51
C ARG A 283 5.68 6.77 -14.75
N THR A 284 5.16 7.79 -15.41
CA THR A 284 5.87 9.06 -15.60
C THR A 284 6.28 9.69 -14.27
N THR A 285 5.44 9.54 -13.24
CA THR A 285 5.72 10.06 -11.89
C THR A 285 6.86 9.30 -11.22
N ILE A 286 6.82 7.96 -11.22
CA ILE A 286 7.77 7.15 -10.46
C ILE A 286 9.14 7.03 -11.15
N GLU A 287 9.18 7.20 -12.48
CA GLU A 287 10.41 7.24 -13.28
C GLU A 287 11.11 8.61 -13.22
N ASP A 288 10.46 9.63 -12.64
CA ASP A 288 11.10 10.94 -12.45
C ASP A 288 12.32 10.82 -11.54
N PRO A 289 13.51 11.31 -11.98
CA PRO A 289 14.76 11.14 -11.22
C PRO A 289 14.72 11.75 -9.81
N GLU A 290 14.00 12.87 -9.61
CA GLU A 290 13.89 13.51 -8.30
C GLU A 290 13.03 12.66 -7.36
N VAL A 291 11.90 12.13 -7.85
CA VAL A 291 11.01 11.22 -7.10
C VAL A 291 11.77 9.94 -6.73
N ALA A 292 12.39 9.29 -7.71
CA ALA A 292 13.14 8.06 -7.49
C ALA A 292 14.31 8.26 -6.51
N SER A 293 15.04 9.37 -6.63
CA SER A 293 16.13 9.72 -5.70
C SER A 293 15.62 9.97 -4.28
N ALA A 294 14.52 10.71 -4.13
CA ALA A 294 13.93 10.99 -2.82
C ALA A 294 13.45 9.70 -2.13
N LEU A 295 12.79 8.79 -2.87
CA LEU A 295 12.36 7.51 -2.34
C LEU A 295 13.54 6.61 -1.93
N ARG A 296 14.61 6.55 -2.75
CA ARG A 296 15.83 5.79 -2.38
C ARG A 296 16.49 6.33 -1.12
N LYS A 297 16.61 7.67 -1.00
CA LYS A 297 17.12 8.30 0.23
C LYS A 297 16.26 8.00 1.45
N ALA A 298 14.96 7.75 1.25
CA ALA A 298 14.04 7.32 2.29
C ALA A 298 14.07 5.80 2.54
N GLY A 299 14.99 5.05 1.94
CA GLY A 299 15.15 3.62 2.15
C GLY A 299 14.24 2.74 1.31
N ILE A 300 13.60 3.30 0.25
CA ILE A 300 12.86 2.52 -0.72
C ILE A 300 13.81 2.11 -1.85
N GLU A 301 13.89 0.83 -2.06
CA GLU A 301 14.65 0.20 -3.13
C GLU A 301 13.72 -0.28 -4.26
N GLU A 302 14.26 -0.72 -5.39
CA GLU A 302 13.47 -1.21 -6.53
C GLU A 302 12.28 -0.28 -6.88
N VAL A 303 12.49 1.06 -6.78
CA VAL A 303 11.44 2.07 -7.01
C VAL A 303 10.83 1.87 -8.41
N GLY A 304 9.51 1.63 -8.48
CA GLY A 304 8.78 1.47 -9.73
C GLY A 304 9.16 0.26 -10.59
N ALA A 305 10.01 -0.66 -10.10
CA ALA A 305 10.66 -1.68 -10.92
C ALA A 305 9.73 -2.80 -11.44
N TRP A 306 8.52 -2.94 -10.87
CA TRP A 306 7.62 -4.04 -11.25
C TRP A 306 6.47 -3.54 -12.13
N SER A 307 6.17 -4.32 -13.18
CA SER A 307 4.97 -4.09 -13.98
C SER A 307 3.69 -4.34 -13.15
N PRO A 308 2.55 -3.73 -13.52
CA PRO A 308 1.27 -4.02 -12.86
C PRO A 308 0.88 -5.50 -12.87
N ALA A 309 1.25 -6.25 -13.90
CA ALA A 309 1.02 -7.71 -13.96
C ALA A 309 1.83 -8.43 -12.87
N ARG A 310 3.14 -8.14 -12.78
CA ARG A 310 4.01 -8.70 -11.73
C ARG A 310 3.53 -8.34 -10.32
N ILE A 311 3.01 -7.14 -10.10
CA ILE A 311 2.42 -6.75 -8.81
C ILE A 311 1.25 -7.66 -8.46
N GLY A 312 0.33 -7.92 -9.41
CA GLY A 312 -0.81 -8.81 -9.21
C GLY A 312 -0.40 -10.25 -8.89
N GLU A 313 0.59 -10.78 -9.63
CA GLU A 313 1.17 -12.10 -9.37
C GLU A 313 1.80 -12.18 -7.97
N GLN A 314 2.57 -11.16 -7.59
CA GLN A 314 3.21 -11.10 -6.28
C GLN A 314 2.19 -10.97 -5.14
N MET A 315 1.11 -10.20 -5.31
CA MET A 315 0.01 -10.14 -4.34
C MET A 315 -0.55 -11.54 -4.05
N GLN A 316 -0.81 -12.31 -5.12
CA GLN A 316 -1.33 -13.67 -4.99
C GLN A 316 -0.31 -14.61 -4.32
N ALA A 317 0.96 -14.54 -4.74
CA ALA A 317 2.03 -15.36 -4.18
C ALA A 317 2.23 -15.08 -2.68
N ASP A 318 2.26 -13.81 -2.29
CA ASP A 318 2.42 -13.42 -0.89
C ASP A 318 1.20 -13.79 -0.04
N TYR A 319 -0.02 -13.67 -0.58
CA TYR A 319 -1.22 -14.11 0.13
C TYR A 319 -1.13 -15.58 0.52
N VAL A 320 -0.67 -16.45 -0.40
CA VAL A 320 -0.49 -17.87 -0.14
C VAL A 320 0.66 -18.12 0.85
N LYS A 321 1.85 -17.57 0.55
CA LYS A 321 3.07 -17.71 1.38
C LYS A 321 2.82 -17.34 2.84
N TRP A 322 2.30 -16.14 3.05
CA TRP A 322 2.08 -15.64 4.41
C TRP A 322 0.93 -16.34 5.11
N GLY A 323 -0.08 -16.81 4.36
CA GLY A 323 -1.13 -17.66 4.92
C GLY A 323 -0.60 -18.97 5.51
N GLU A 324 0.39 -19.58 4.87
CA GLU A 324 1.07 -20.77 5.39
C GLU A 324 1.91 -20.46 6.63
N ILE A 325 2.71 -19.39 6.59
CA ILE A 325 3.57 -18.96 7.70
C ILE A 325 2.73 -18.60 8.94
N ILE A 326 1.67 -17.80 8.77
CA ILE A 326 0.76 -17.37 9.85
C ILE A 326 0.10 -18.56 10.51
N ARG A 327 -0.40 -19.52 9.73
CA ARG A 327 -1.02 -20.75 10.27
C ARG A 327 -0.02 -21.61 11.03
N LYS A 328 1.19 -21.81 10.46
CA LYS A 328 2.26 -22.61 11.09
C LYS A 328 2.73 -22.00 12.41
N ALA A 329 2.88 -20.69 12.45
CA ALA A 329 3.30 -19.95 13.64
C ALA A 329 2.15 -19.68 14.64
N ASN A 330 0.91 -20.10 14.31
CA ASN A 330 -0.31 -19.86 15.09
C ASN A 330 -0.51 -18.37 15.46
N ILE A 331 -0.12 -17.46 14.57
CA ILE A 331 -0.29 -16.03 14.76
C ILE A 331 -1.77 -15.69 14.53
N ARG A 332 -2.42 -15.12 15.55
CA ARG A 332 -3.83 -14.73 15.50
C ARG A 332 -3.99 -13.26 15.84
N MET A 333 -5.00 -12.65 15.29
CA MET A 333 -5.51 -11.37 15.75
C MET A 333 -6.79 -11.65 16.52
N ASP A 334 -6.77 -11.36 17.81
CA ASP A 334 -8.00 -11.32 18.60
C ASP A 334 -8.90 -10.23 18.02
N GLY A 335 -10.18 -10.54 17.80
CA GLY A 335 -11.14 -9.74 17.04
C GLY A 335 -11.53 -8.42 17.70
#